data_04e32ad62e5e8f2bafe69bf21dd36297
#
_entry.id   04e32ad62e5e8f2bafe69bf21dd36297
#
_cell.length_a   1.000
_cell.length_b   1.000
_cell.length_c   1.000
_cell.angle_alpha   90.00
_cell.angle_beta   90.00
_cell.angle_gamma   90.00
#
_symmetry.space_group_name_H-M   'P 1'
#
loop_
_entity.id
_entity.type
_entity.pdbx_description
1 polymer ?
#
loop_
_entity_poly.entity_id
_entity_poly.type
_entity_poly.pdbx_seq_one_letter_code
_entity_poly.pdbx_strand_id
1 'polypeptide(L)'
;MNIRFYNARILVPSEGHSFQVITGELWVKKNEIIYIGDGLDTERVFEKEPAGMILWDREIDAEKNLLLPGFKNAHTHTAMTFLRSYADDLPLQDWLTKQVFPKEALLTADDIYWLSILGIMEYLTSGITSNFDMYFFPETIAKASIDCGFRTMQVSSFNDFTSSIEEMEEIYHKVNEMSDLTGYVPGFHAEYTTSKEHLKQVAALSEKLHAPVYFHNSETALEVEQCKERYGMTPTRLMEELGMFQYGGGGYHCVYFEDEDFEIFRKRNLTAVTNPASNLKLASGIAPIDRFIKEGINLAIGTDGPASNNCLDKIGRAHV
;
A
#
# COMPACT_ATOMS: atom_id res chain seq x y z
N MET A 1 22.08 7.10 14.05
CA MET A 1 22.14 8.58 13.88
C MET A 1 21.11 9.22 14.80
N ASN A 2 21.48 10.31 15.49
CA ASN A 2 20.58 11.09 16.33
C ASN A 2 20.32 12.43 15.64
N ILE A 3 19.08 12.80 15.45
CA ILE A 3 18.70 14.01 14.72
C ILE A 3 17.77 14.84 15.61
N ARG A 4 18.05 16.13 15.71
CA ARG A 4 17.18 17.12 16.34
C ARG A 4 16.61 18.04 15.27
N PHE A 5 15.28 18.09 15.14
CA PHE A 5 14.60 19.15 14.40
C PHE A 5 14.12 20.17 15.41
N TYR A 6 14.50 21.43 15.24
CA TYR A 6 14.07 22.52 16.10
C TYR A 6 13.40 23.64 15.28
N ASN A 7 12.76 24.59 15.97
CA ASN A 7 12.01 25.67 15.33
C ASN A 7 10.98 25.17 14.30
N ALA A 8 10.26 24.09 14.66
CA ALA A 8 9.32 23.39 13.78
C ALA A 8 7.87 23.64 14.19
N ARG A 9 6.96 23.60 13.22
CA ARG A 9 5.55 23.29 13.46
C ARG A 9 5.38 21.80 13.21
N ILE A 10 4.75 21.07 14.11
CA ILE A 10 4.68 19.61 14.06
C ILE A 10 3.24 19.17 14.12
N LEU A 11 2.80 18.39 13.13
CA LEU A 11 1.48 17.77 13.13
C LEU A 11 1.50 16.53 14.04
N VAL A 12 0.72 16.56 15.10
CA VAL A 12 0.61 15.44 16.04
C VAL A 12 -0.82 14.96 16.17
N PRO A 13 -1.05 13.65 16.43
CA PRO A 13 -2.38 13.15 16.76
C PRO A 13 -2.92 13.82 18.02
N SER A 14 -4.23 14.03 18.06
CA SER A 14 -4.96 14.49 19.24
C SER A 14 -6.17 13.57 19.49
N GLU A 15 -6.92 13.83 20.56
CA GLU A 15 -8.10 13.01 20.91
C GLU A 15 -9.15 13.01 19.78
N GLY A 16 -9.89 11.90 19.67
CA GLY A 16 -11.02 11.77 18.75
C GLY A 16 -10.65 11.70 17.27
N HIS A 17 -9.52 11.06 16.92
CA HIS A 17 -9.03 10.93 15.53
C HIS A 17 -8.75 12.26 14.83
N SER A 18 -8.53 13.33 15.61
CA SER A 18 -8.13 14.64 15.10
C SER A 18 -6.62 14.83 15.14
N PHE A 19 -6.16 15.94 14.56
CA PHE A 19 -4.77 16.35 14.58
C PHE A 19 -4.66 17.78 15.09
N GLN A 20 -3.53 18.08 15.73
CA GLN A 20 -3.17 19.43 16.13
C GLN A 20 -1.76 19.77 15.65
N VAL A 21 -1.50 21.06 15.49
CA VAL A 21 -0.17 21.57 15.17
C VAL A 21 0.41 22.20 16.42
N ILE A 22 1.55 21.68 16.88
CA ILE A 22 2.33 22.27 17.95
C ILE A 22 3.57 22.97 17.37
N THR A 23 4.11 23.96 18.09
CA THR A 23 5.41 24.56 17.76
C THR A 23 6.44 24.04 18.73
N GLY A 24 7.59 23.59 18.21
CA GLY A 24 8.62 23.03 19.08
C GLY A 24 9.70 22.24 18.35
N GLU A 25 10.02 21.10 18.92
CA GLU A 25 11.11 20.23 18.50
C GLU A 25 10.66 18.79 18.35
N LEU A 26 11.32 18.06 17.42
CA LEU A 26 11.21 16.63 17.26
C LEU A 26 12.60 16.01 17.29
N TRP A 27 12.79 15.03 18.18
CA TRP A 27 14.06 14.35 18.35
C TRP A 27 13.97 12.89 17.92
N VAL A 28 14.92 12.48 17.10
CA VAL A 28 15.04 11.09 16.60
C VAL A 28 16.35 10.51 17.12
N LYS A 29 16.26 9.30 17.68
CA LYS A 29 17.42 8.47 18.04
C LYS A 29 17.36 7.17 17.28
N LYS A 30 18.35 6.94 16.43
CA LYS A 30 18.34 5.81 15.47
C LYS A 30 17.10 5.84 14.57
N ASN A 31 16.11 4.98 14.84
CA ASN A 31 14.85 4.83 14.09
C ASN A 31 13.60 5.17 14.91
N GLU A 32 13.79 5.79 16.08
CA GLU A 32 12.68 6.11 16.99
C GLU A 32 12.58 7.62 17.23
N ILE A 33 11.35 8.12 17.28
CA ILE A 33 11.05 9.45 17.77
C ILE A 33 11.02 9.36 19.29
N ILE A 34 11.99 10.02 19.96
CA ILE A 34 12.13 9.98 21.42
C ILE A 34 11.53 11.21 22.13
N TYR A 35 11.28 12.28 21.37
CA TYR A 35 10.67 13.50 21.90
C TYR A 35 9.90 14.26 20.83
N ILE A 36 8.75 14.77 21.23
CA ILE A 36 8.00 15.81 20.50
C ILE A 36 7.46 16.78 21.55
N GLY A 37 7.82 18.07 21.47
CA GLY A 37 7.37 19.08 22.43
C GLY A 37 8.00 20.43 22.19
N ASP A 38 7.83 21.33 23.16
CA ASP A 38 8.33 22.72 23.12
C ASP A 38 9.82 22.89 23.50
N GLY A 39 10.50 21.80 23.83
CA GLY A 39 11.89 21.80 24.26
C GLY A 39 12.08 22.04 25.78
N LEU A 40 11.00 22.24 26.54
CA LEU A 40 11.10 22.59 27.97
C LEU A 40 10.98 21.35 28.89
N ASP A 41 10.13 20.39 28.57
CA ASP A 41 9.94 19.16 29.37
C ASP A 41 10.75 17.99 28.79
N THR A 42 12.05 18.06 28.94
CA THR A 42 13.00 17.07 28.37
C THR A 42 13.60 16.15 29.44
N GLU A 43 13.34 16.38 30.72
CA GLU A 43 13.93 15.61 31.82
C GLU A 43 13.70 14.09 31.68
N ARG A 44 12.48 13.66 31.33
CA ARG A 44 12.13 12.25 31.14
C ARG A 44 12.89 11.57 30.01
N VAL A 45 13.34 12.33 29.03
CA VAL A 45 14.14 11.80 27.91
C VAL A 45 15.57 11.58 28.39
N PHE A 46 16.11 12.56 29.11
CA PHE A 46 17.48 12.48 29.63
C PHE A 46 17.64 11.46 30.76
N GLU A 47 16.60 11.20 31.57
CA GLU A 47 16.62 10.11 32.57
C GLU A 47 16.92 8.74 31.97
N LYS A 48 16.56 8.52 30.71
CA LYS A 48 16.81 7.25 30.00
C LYS A 48 18.19 7.22 29.33
N GLU A 49 18.94 8.30 29.34
CA GLU A 49 20.25 8.40 28.71
C GLU A 49 21.37 8.19 29.73
N PRO A 50 22.26 7.20 29.55
CA PRO A 50 23.31 6.89 30.52
C PRO A 50 24.27 8.04 30.84
N ALA A 51 24.40 8.99 29.94
CA ALA A 51 25.28 10.16 30.08
C ALA A 51 24.53 11.45 30.48
N GLY A 52 23.19 11.40 30.66
CA GLY A 52 22.37 12.58 30.90
C GLY A 52 22.39 13.61 29.76
N MET A 53 22.92 13.23 28.58
CA MET A 53 23.03 14.09 27.42
C MET A 53 22.97 13.29 26.15
N ILE A 54 22.26 13.82 25.13
CA ILE A 54 22.22 13.26 23.78
C ILE A 54 23.21 14.04 22.90
N LEU A 55 24.13 13.32 22.26
CA LEU A 55 24.98 13.91 21.22
C LEU A 55 24.23 13.81 19.89
N TRP A 56 24.03 14.97 19.27
CA TRP A 56 23.36 15.09 17.98
C TRP A 56 24.34 14.89 16.83
N ASP A 57 24.05 13.95 15.94
CA ASP A 57 24.77 13.81 14.68
C ASP A 57 24.36 14.90 13.69
N ARG A 58 23.10 15.37 13.79
CA ARG A 58 22.57 16.48 12.99
C ARG A 58 21.57 17.28 13.79
N GLU A 59 21.65 18.60 13.68
CA GLU A 59 20.62 19.53 14.11
C GLU A 59 20.10 20.28 12.89
N ILE A 60 18.78 20.30 12.72
CA ILE A 60 18.10 20.86 11.56
C ILE A 60 17.14 21.95 12.04
N ASP A 61 17.41 23.19 11.66
CA ASP A 61 16.44 24.28 11.80
C ASP A 61 15.32 24.06 10.78
N ALA A 62 14.12 23.80 11.26
CA ALA A 62 12.97 23.64 10.39
C ALA A 62 12.38 24.96 9.88
N GLU A 63 12.94 26.13 10.30
CA GLU A 63 12.54 27.46 9.82
C GLU A 63 11.01 27.70 9.89
N LYS A 64 10.36 27.15 10.92
CA LYS A 64 8.91 27.15 11.09
C LYS A 64 8.14 26.38 10.01
N ASN A 65 8.82 25.57 9.19
CA ASN A 65 8.14 24.63 8.29
C ASN A 65 7.37 23.57 9.08
N LEU A 66 6.40 22.96 8.43
CA LEU A 66 5.56 21.94 9.02
C LEU A 66 6.21 20.57 8.86
N LEU A 67 6.49 19.90 9.96
CA LEU A 67 6.87 18.48 10.00
C LEU A 67 5.60 17.62 10.00
N LEU A 68 5.54 16.69 9.06
CA LEU A 68 4.45 15.73 8.90
C LEU A 68 4.98 14.31 9.03
N PRO A 69 4.17 13.36 9.51
CA PRO A 69 4.45 11.95 9.26
C PRO A 69 4.57 11.69 7.75
N GLY A 70 5.53 10.87 7.36
CA GLY A 70 5.66 10.50 5.95
C GLY A 70 4.39 9.84 5.41
N PHE A 71 4.04 10.12 4.17
CA PHE A 71 2.86 9.53 3.52
C PHE A 71 3.02 8.01 3.37
N LYS A 72 1.89 7.31 3.45
CA LYS A 72 1.79 5.87 3.18
C LYS A 72 1.10 5.68 1.84
N ASN A 73 1.73 4.96 0.92
CA ASN A 73 1.11 4.58 -0.34
C ASN A 73 0.44 3.22 -0.19
N ALA A 74 -0.89 3.20 -0.09
CA ALA A 74 -1.62 2.00 0.29
C ALA A 74 -1.83 0.98 -0.85
N HIS A 75 -1.45 1.31 -2.08
CA HIS A 75 -1.42 0.39 -3.21
C HIS A 75 -0.58 0.95 -4.34
N THR A 76 0.28 0.10 -4.89
CA THR A 76 1.13 0.44 -6.02
C THR A 76 1.69 -0.80 -6.73
N HIS A 77 2.26 -0.58 -7.92
CA HIS A 77 3.10 -1.50 -8.68
C HIS A 77 4.42 -0.78 -8.98
N THR A 78 5.31 -0.70 -7.97
CA THR A 78 6.47 0.21 -7.99
C THR A 78 7.35 0.04 -9.23
N ALA A 79 7.66 -1.20 -9.61
CA ALA A 79 8.56 -1.46 -10.73
C ALA A 79 7.94 -1.18 -12.12
N MET A 80 6.65 -0.82 -12.21
CA MET A 80 6.04 -0.36 -13.47
C MET A 80 6.57 0.99 -13.96
N THR A 81 7.60 1.57 -13.36
CA THR A 81 8.22 2.83 -13.81
C THR A 81 8.64 2.82 -15.27
N PHE A 82 8.97 1.67 -15.85
CA PHE A 82 9.31 1.51 -17.27
C PHE A 82 8.12 1.63 -18.24
N LEU A 83 6.90 1.51 -17.72
CA LEU A 83 5.65 1.64 -18.51
C LEU A 83 5.00 3.03 -18.37
N ARG A 84 5.67 3.98 -17.76
CA ARG A 84 5.16 5.35 -17.60
C ARG A 84 4.84 5.96 -18.96
N SER A 85 3.62 6.50 -19.10
CA SER A 85 3.10 7.05 -20.38
C SER A 85 3.13 6.07 -21.56
N TYR A 86 3.22 4.77 -21.29
CA TYR A 86 3.11 3.73 -22.30
C TYR A 86 1.65 3.31 -22.46
N ALA A 87 1.16 3.28 -23.69
CA ALA A 87 -0.18 2.80 -24.03
C ALA A 87 -1.32 3.52 -23.29
N ASP A 88 -1.35 4.84 -23.33
CA ASP A 88 -2.48 5.65 -22.86
C ASP A 88 -3.74 5.40 -23.73
N ASP A 89 -4.92 5.80 -23.21
CA ASP A 89 -6.22 5.80 -23.90
C ASP A 89 -6.79 4.41 -24.27
N LEU A 90 -6.54 3.39 -23.47
CA LEU A 90 -7.10 2.06 -23.65
C LEU A 90 -7.97 1.65 -22.45
N PRO A 91 -9.11 0.92 -22.68
CA PRO A 91 -9.83 0.26 -21.59
C PRO A 91 -8.95 -0.75 -20.85
N LEU A 92 -9.20 -0.93 -19.55
CA LEU A 92 -8.36 -1.75 -18.65
C LEU A 92 -8.00 -3.13 -19.24
N GLN A 93 -8.96 -3.90 -19.73
CA GLN A 93 -8.71 -5.26 -20.23
C GLN A 93 -7.81 -5.28 -21.46
N ASP A 94 -8.02 -4.36 -22.41
CA ASP A 94 -7.18 -4.21 -23.59
C ASP A 94 -5.79 -3.70 -23.22
N TRP A 95 -5.72 -2.77 -22.27
CA TRP A 95 -4.47 -2.24 -21.75
C TRP A 95 -3.63 -3.35 -21.09
N LEU A 96 -4.21 -4.14 -20.21
CA LEU A 96 -3.53 -5.26 -19.56
C LEU A 96 -3.07 -6.31 -20.57
N THR A 97 -3.99 -6.85 -21.38
CA THR A 97 -3.72 -8.06 -22.18
C THR A 97 -2.87 -7.78 -23.43
N LYS A 98 -3.04 -6.60 -24.04
CA LYS A 98 -2.36 -6.26 -25.31
C LYS A 98 -1.07 -5.46 -25.10
N GLN A 99 -0.94 -4.74 -24.00
CA GLN A 99 0.18 -3.82 -23.79
C GLN A 99 1.03 -4.20 -22.55
N VAL A 100 0.45 -4.34 -21.38
CA VAL A 100 1.19 -4.51 -20.13
C VAL A 100 1.77 -5.91 -19.99
N PHE A 101 0.94 -6.95 -19.95
CA PHE A 101 1.39 -8.33 -19.73
C PHE A 101 2.48 -8.79 -20.71
N PRO A 102 2.43 -8.48 -22.04
CA PRO A 102 3.50 -8.85 -22.95
C PRO A 102 4.85 -8.18 -22.65
N LYS A 103 4.85 -7.02 -22.01
CA LYS A 103 6.08 -6.32 -21.59
C LYS A 103 6.59 -6.83 -20.25
N GLU A 104 5.70 -7.06 -19.32
CA GLU A 104 6.03 -7.62 -18.01
C GLU A 104 6.63 -9.02 -18.10
N ALA A 105 6.16 -9.84 -19.05
CA ALA A 105 6.72 -11.17 -19.33
C ALA A 105 8.21 -11.17 -19.74
N LEU A 106 8.77 -10.01 -20.11
CA LEU A 106 10.17 -9.87 -20.48
C LEU A 106 11.08 -9.45 -19.31
N LEU A 107 10.49 -9.06 -18.17
CA LEU A 107 11.24 -8.55 -17.03
C LEU A 107 12.03 -9.65 -16.32
N THR A 108 13.23 -9.29 -15.93
CA THR A 108 14.11 -10.12 -15.08
C THR A 108 14.15 -9.59 -13.65
N ALA A 109 14.67 -10.37 -12.72
CA ALA A 109 14.89 -9.91 -11.34
C ALA A 109 15.79 -8.66 -11.28
N ASP A 110 16.81 -8.56 -12.14
CA ASP A 110 17.69 -7.38 -12.20
C ASP A 110 16.94 -6.13 -12.68
N ASP A 111 16.07 -6.26 -13.67
CA ASP A 111 15.20 -5.16 -14.10
C ASP A 111 14.30 -4.69 -12.95
N ILE A 112 13.65 -5.61 -12.25
CA ILE A 112 12.77 -5.29 -11.10
C ILE A 112 13.54 -4.57 -10.00
N TYR A 113 14.78 -4.97 -9.72
CA TYR A 113 15.61 -4.31 -8.72
C TYR A 113 15.81 -2.82 -9.05
N TRP A 114 16.29 -2.51 -10.26
CA TRP A 114 16.58 -1.14 -10.65
C TRP A 114 15.32 -0.29 -10.86
N LEU A 115 14.26 -0.86 -11.40
CA LEU A 115 12.97 -0.20 -11.55
C LEU A 115 12.33 0.12 -10.19
N SER A 116 12.48 -0.77 -9.20
CA SER A 116 12.04 -0.52 -7.83
C SER A 116 12.86 0.60 -7.17
N ILE A 117 14.19 0.61 -7.33
CA ILE A 117 15.04 1.72 -6.86
C ILE A 117 14.55 3.06 -7.43
N LEU A 118 14.28 3.12 -8.74
CA LEU A 118 13.77 4.33 -9.38
C LEU A 118 12.43 4.78 -8.78
N GLY A 119 11.48 3.85 -8.58
CA GLY A 119 10.20 4.16 -7.93
C GLY A 119 10.36 4.63 -6.48
N ILE A 120 11.25 3.99 -5.71
CA ILE A 120 11.54 4.39 -4.32
C ILE A 120 12.15 5.80 -4.27
N MET A 121 13.01 6.18 -5.20
CA MET A 121 13.54 7.55 -5.29
C MET A 121 12.42 8.56 -5.50
N GLU A 122 11.45 8.25 -6.36
CA GLU A 122 10.27 9.10 -6.58
C GLU A 122 9.40 9.19 -5.33
N TYR A 123 9.17 8.08 -4.62
CA TYR A 123 8.45 8.09 -3.34
C TYR A 123 9.11 9.01 -2.32
N LEU A 124 10.40 8.85 -2.11
CA LEU A 124 11.13 9.65 -1.10
C LEU A 124 11.11 11.14 -1.44
N THR A 125 11.24 11.50 -2.71
CA THR A 125 11.20 12.92 -3.14
C THR A 125 9.81 13.53 -3.07
N SER A 126 8.75 12.71 -3.08
CA SER A 126 7.35 13.15 -2.90
C SER A 126 6.83 13.00 -1.46
N GLY A 127 7.72 12.63 -0.51
CA GLY A 127 7.37 12.52 0.91
C GLY A 127 6.67 11.21 1.30
N ILE A 128 6.66 10.21 0.44
CA ILE A 128 6.16 8.87 0.74
C ILE A 128 7.29 8.07 1.40
N THR A 129 7.03 7.51 2.58
CA THR A 129 8.02 6.78 3.38
C THR A 129 7.73 5.30 3.52
N SER A 130 6.58 4.86 3.02
CA SER A 130 6.24 3.44 2.92
C SER A 130 5.21 3.19 1.83
N ASN A 131 5.24 2.00 1.25
CA ASN A 131 4.26 1.56 0.27
C ASN A 131 3.68 0.18 0.61
N PHE A 132 2.58 -0.16 -0.08
CA PHE A 132 2.00 -1.49 -0.16
C PHE A 132 2.03 -1.91 -1.63
N ASP A 133 3.00 -2.75 -1.98
CA ASP A 133 3.37 -3.08 -3.35
C ASP A 133 2.82 -4.43 -3.77
N MET A 134 2.29 -4.53 -4.98
CA MET A 134 1.87 -5.77 -5.59
C MET A 134 2.62 -5.95 -6.91
N TYR A 135 3.68 -6.76 -6.92
CA TYR A 135 4.42 -7.00 -8.16
C TYR A 135 5.18 -8.32 -8.16
N PHE A 136 5.90 -8.59 -9.26
CA PHE A 136 6.72 -9.78 -9.45
C PHE A 136 8.05 -9.70 -8.71
N PHE A 137 8.67 -10.85 -8.44
CA PHE A 137 9.97 -10.98 -7.77
C PHE A 137 10.01 -10.30 -6.38
N PRO A 138 9.15 -10.71 -5.42
CA PRO A 138 9.01 -10.04 -4.12
C PRO A 138 10.32 -9.94 -3.33
N GLU A 139 11.17 -10.95 -3.39
CA GLU A 139 12.48 -10.94 -2.72
C GLU A 139 13.41 -9.84 -3.29
N THR A 140 13.32 -9.60 -4.58
CA THR A 140 14.08 -8.55 -5.26
C THR A 140 13.59 -7.16 -4.87
N ILE A 141 12.28 -6.96 -4.79
CA ILE A 141 11.67 -5.73 -4.29
C ILE A 141 12.06 -5.49 -2.83
N ALA A 142 12.03 -6.54 -1.99
CA ALA A 142 12.46 -6.46 -0.61
C ALA A 142 13.94 -6.02 -0.52
N LYS A 143 14.82 -6.63 -1.34
CA LYS A 143 16.23 -6.24 -1.40
C LYS A 143 16.41 -4.77 -1.80
N ALA A 144 15.75 -4.30 -2.85
CA ALA A 144 15.79 -2.90 -3.28
C ALA A 144 15.34 -1.95 -2.17
N SER A 145 14.27 -2.32 -1.45
CA SER A 145 13.74 -1.54 -0.32
C SER A 145 14.73 -1.48 0.84
N ILE A 146 15.37 -2.58 1.19
CA ILE A 146 16.40 -2.65 2.25
C ILE A 146 17.60 -1.78 1.87
N ASP A 147 18.09 -1.89 0.65
CA ASP A 147 19.27 -1.14 0.16
C ASP A 147 18.98 0.38 0.15
N CYS A 148 17.73 0.80 -0.08
CA CYS A 148 17.29 2.19 -0.01
C CYS A 148 16.93 2.66 1.41
N GLY A 149 16.82 1.78 2.40
CA GLY A 149 16.28 2.11 3.72
C GLY A 149 14.80 2.50 3.67
N PHE A 150 14.05 1.99 2.70
CA PHE A 150 12.64 2.27 2.46
C PHE A 150 11.76 1.14 3.02
N ARG A 151 10.57 1.48 3.50
CA ARG A 151 9.64 0.50 4.06
C ARG A 151 8.64 0.02 3.01
N THR A 152 8.66 -1.28 2.72
CA THR A 152 7.72 -1.90 1.77
C THR A 152 6.99 -3.07 2.43
N MET A 153 5.67 -2.98 2.49
CA MET A 153 4.79 -4.14 2.64
C MET A 153 4.44 -4.62 1.24
N GLN A 154 4.47 -5.92 1.01
CA GLN A 154 4.11 -6.51 -0.27
C GLN A 154 2.89 -7.41 -0.12
N VAL A 155 2.13 -7.52 -1.19
CA VAL A 155 1.04 -8.49 -1.33
C VAL A 155 1.30 -9.35 -2.56
N SER A 156 0.92 -10.62 -2.49
CA SER A 156 1.02 -11.51 -3.64
C SER A 156 0.23 -11.00 -4.84
N SER A 157 0.86 -11.04 -6.01
CA SER A 157 0.21 -10.82 -7.32
C SER A 157 -0.23 -12.13 -7.96
N PHE A 158 -0.47 -13.16 -7.16
CA PHE A 158 -0.85 -14.49 -7.63
C PHE A 158 -1.98 -14.44 -8.66
N ASN A 159 -1.85 -15.25 -9.68
CA ASN A 159 -2.88 -15.53 -10.68
C ASN A 159 -2.62 -16.94 -11.25
N ASP A 160 -3.57 -17.48 -12.01
CA ASP A 160 -3.51 -18.84 -12.54
C ASP A 160 -2.35 -19.12 -13.50
N PHE A 161 -1.59 -18.11 -13.90
CA PHE A 161 -0.60 -18.21 -14.98
C PHE A 161 0.86 -18.07 -14.53
N THR A 162 1.13 -17.49 -13.36
CA THR A 162 2.48 -16.99 -13.02
C THR A 162 3.12 -17.58 -11.79
N SER A 163 2.39 -18.23 -10.88
CA SER A 163 2.94 -18.71 -9.60
C SER A 163 2.12 -19.87 -9.02
N SER A 164 2.57 -20.45 -7.91
CA SER A 164 1.83 -21.44 -7.15
C SER A 164 1.52 -20.99 -5.73
N ILE A 165 0.61 -21.68 -5.06
CA ILE A 165 0.26 -21.39 -3.64
C ILE A 165 1.43 -21.75 -2.73
N GLU A 166 2.15 -22.82 -3.05
CA GLU A 166 3.35 -23.25 -2.31
C GLU A 166 4.45 -22.18 -2.39
N GLU A 167 4.68 -21.61 -3.57
CA GLU A 167 5.63 -20.52 -3.78
C GLU A 167 5.20 -19.27 -2.98
N MET A 168 3.91 -18.94 -2.96
CA MET A 168 3.39 -17.82 -2.16
C MET A 168 3.69 -18.02 -0.67
N GLU A 169 3.55 -19.22 -0.14
CA GLU A 169 3.86 -19.55 1.25
C GLU A 169 5.37 -19.45 1.54
N GLU A 170 6.22 -19.94 0.65
CA GLU A 170 7.68 -19.83 0.78
C GLU A 170 8.13 -18.36 0.80
N ILE A 171 7.59 -17.55 -0.12
CA ILE A 171 7.87 -16.11 -0.19
C ILE A 171 7.39 -15.39 1.07
N TYR A 172 6.20 -15.76 1.59
CA TYR A 172 5.67 -15.19 2.84
C TYR A 172 6.69 -15.33 3.98
N HIS A 173 7.21 -16.53 4.21
CA HIS A 173 8.19 -16.74 5.28
C HIS A 173 9.49 -16.00 5.00
N LYS A 174 10.00 -16.10 3.79
CA LYS A 174 11.30 -15.55 3.42
C LYS A 174 11.32 -14.02 3.50
N VAL A 175 10.35 -13.33 2.89
CA VAL A 175 10.33 -11.86 2.87
C VAL A 175 10.07 -11.26 4.24
N ASN A 176 9.20 -11.90 5.05
CA ASN A 176 8.94 -11.45 6.42
C ASN A 176 10.12 -11.62 7.38
N GLU A 177 11.09 -12.48 7.04
CA GLU A 177 12.32 -12.68 7.82
C GLU A 177 13.51 -11.82 7.34
N MET A 178 13.42 -11.18 6.15
CA MET A 178 14.56 -10.44 5.57
C MET A 178 14.92 -9.18 6.38
N SER A 179 13.94 -8.40 6.84
CA SER A 179 14.20 -7.12 7.51
C SER A 179 12.93 -6.56 8.14
N ASP A 180 13.07 -5.74 9.19
CA ASP A 180 11.98 -4.92 9.75
C ASP A 180 11.44 -3.86 8.77
N LEU A 181 12.10 -3.67 7.64
CA LEU A 181 11.64 -2.75 6.57
C LEU A 181 10.73 -3.43 5.57
N THR A 182 10.66 -4.75 5.57
CA THR A 182 9.92 -5.52 4.56
C THR A 182 8.89 -6.43 5.19
N GLY A 183 7.81 -6.65 4.47
CA GLY A 183 6.78 -7.62 4.85
C GLY A 183 6.05 -8.11 3.63
N TYR A 184 5.34 -9.22 3.78
CA TYR A 184 4.57 -9.84 2.71
C TYR A 184 3.30 -10.45 3.29
N VAL A 185 2.18 -10.32 2.57
CA VAL A 185 0.91 -10.96 2.91
C VAL A 185 0.36 -11.73 1.71
N PRO A 186 -0.45 -12.78 1.96
CA PRO A 186 -1.19 -13.45 0.91
C PRO A 186 -2.08 -12.50 0.13
N GLY A 187 -2.29 -12.82 -1.12
CA GLY A 187 -3.18 -12.08 -2.00
C GLY A 187 -3.23 -12.71 -3.38
N PHE A 188 -3.96 -12.09 -4.25
CA PHE A 188 -4.05 -12.48 -5.66
C PHE A 188 -4.36 -11.24 -6.50
N HIS A 189 -4.10 -11.32 -7.80
CA HIS A 189 -4.26 -10.16 -8.67
C HIS A 189 -5.72 -9.67 -8.68
N ALA A 190 -6.64 -10.46 -9.21
CA ALA A 190 -8.06 -10.12 -9.30
C ALA A 190 -8.91 -11.39 -9.46
N GLU A 191 -10.23 -11.29 -9.24
CA GLU A 191 -11.16 -12.39 -9.38
C GLU A 191 -11.13 -13.01 -10.79
N TYR A 192 -11.05 -12.18 -11.83
CA TYR A 192 -11.07 -12.62 -13.22
C TYR A 192 -9.75 -13.23 -13.72
N THR A 193 -8.68 -13.18 -12.95
CA THR A 193 -7.39 -13.81 -13.26
C THR A 193 -7.11 -15.07 -12.41
N THR A 194 -8.02 -15.43 -11.51
CA THR A 194 -7.80 -16.48 -10.52
C THR A 194 -9.01 -17.39 -10.45
N SER A 195 -8.83 -18.67 -10.73
CA SER A 195 -9.90 -19.67 -10.69
C SER A 195 -10.45 -19.85 -9.26
N LYS A 196 -11.72 -20.25 -9.16
CA LYS A 196 -12.36 -20.48 -7.85
C LYS A 196 -11.60 -21.52 -7.01
N GLU A 197 -10.97 -22.49 -7.65
CA GLU A 197 -10.17 -23.50 -6.94
C GLU A 197 -8.93 -22.87 -6.30
N HIS A 198 -8.20 -22.03 -7.01
CA HIS A 198 -7.07 -21.31 -6.45
C HIS A 198 -7.52 -20.26 -5.41
N LEU A 199 -8.63 -19.59 -5.60
CA LEU A 199 -9.19 -18.68 -4.58
C LEU A 199 -9.44 -19.40 -3.25
N LYS A 200 -9.95 -20.67 -3.27
CA LYS A 200 -10.09 -21.47 -2.06
C LYS A 200 -8.74 -21.80 -1.43
N GLN A 201 -7.72 -22.06 -2.22
CA GLN A 201 -6.38 -22.33 -1.72
C GLN A 201 -5.75 -21.09 -1.10
N VAL A 202 -5.95 -19.89 -1.69
CA VAL A 202 -5.53 -18.62 -1.08
C VAL A 202 -6.23 -18.40 0.27
N ALA A 203 -7.54 -18.69 0.35
CA ALA A 203 -8.29 -18.59 1.61
C ALA A 203 -7.74 -19.57 2.67
N ALA A 204 -7.45 -20.81 2.29
CA ALA A 204 -6.87 -21.82 3.17
C ALA A 204 -5.44 -21.41 3.65
N LEU A 205 -4.64 -20.81 2.75
CA LEU A 205 -3.33 -20.28 3.12
C LEU A 205 -3.45 -19.10 4.09
N SER A 206 -4.38 -18.17 3.85
CA SER A 206 -4.67 -17.07 4.78
C SER A 206 -5.05 -17.58 6.16
N GLU A 207 -5.90 -18.62 6.23
CA GLU A 207 -6.26 -19.27 7.49
C GLU A 207 -5.03 -19.90 8.18
N LYS A 208 -4.21 -20.63 7.44
CA LYS A 208 -2.98 -21.27 7.95
C LYS A 208 -2.00 -20.26 8.52
N LEU A 209 -1.82 -19.13 7.84
CA LEU A 209 -0.86 -18.08 8.20
C LEU A 209 -1.43 -17.05 9.18
N HIS A 210 -2.74 -17.06 9.46
CA HIS A 210 -3.46 -16.02 10.19
C HIS A 210 -3.18 -14.61 9.62
N ALA A 211 -3.17 -14.50 8.29
CA ALA A 211 -2.74 -13.30 7.58
C ALA A 211 -3.88 -12.69 6.75
N PRO A 212 -3.95 -11.35 6.64
CA PRO A 212 -4.94 -10.66 5.83
C PRO A 212 -4.71 -10.90 4.33
N VAL A 213 -5.77 -10.75 3.53
CA VAL A 213 -5.71 -10.89 2.06
C VAL A 213 -6.12 -9.59 1.39
N TYR A 214 -5.39 -9.21 0.32
CA TYR A 214 -5.69 -8.05 -0.52
C TYR A 214 -5.67 -8.43 -2.00
N PHE A 215 -6.49 -7.76 -2.81
CA PHE A 215 -6.63 -7.98 -4.26
C PHE A 215 -7.31 -6.79 -4.93
N HIS A 216 -7.23 -6.70 -6.27
CA HIS A 216 -8.04 -5.73 -7.03
C HIS A 216 -9.49 -6.19 -6.99
N ASN A 217 -10.37 -5.32 -6.49
CA ASN A 217 -11.73 -5.68 -6.13
C ASN A 217 -12.75 -4.72 -6.73
N SER A 218 -13.60 -5.25 -7.59
CA SER A 218 -14.73 -4.51 -8.16
C SER A 218 -14.29 -3.18 -8.80
N GLU A 219 -13.19 -3.23 -9.54
CA GLU A 219 -12.61 -2.04 -10.19
C GLU A 219 -13.48 -1.56 -11.34
N THR A 220 -14.01 -2.49 -12.17
CA THR A 220 -14.84 -2.17 -13.33
C THR A 220 -16.22 -2.79 -13.25
N ALA A 221 -17.21 -2.17 -13.91
CA ALA A 221 -18.54 -2.74 -14.03
C ALA A 221 -18.51 -4.12 -14.70
N LEU A 222 -17.66 -4.27 -15.72
CA LEU A 222 -17.50 -5.54 -16.46
C LEU A 222 -17.02 -6.67 -15.53
N GLU A 223 -16.06 -6.42 -14.65
CA GLU A 223 -15.60 -7.39 -13.65
C GLU A 223 -16.76 -7.89 -12.78
N VAL A 224 -17.56 -6.96 -12.24
CA VAL A 224 -18.69 -7.29 -11.37
C VAL A 224 -19.77 -8.06 -12.13
N GLU A 225 -20.12 -7.63 -13.34
CA GLU A 225 -21.09 -8.32 -14.21
C GLU A 225 -20.64 -9.75 -14.52
N GLN A 226 -19.40 -9.93 -14.95
CA GLN A 226 -18.85 -11.26 -15.27
C GLN A 226 -18.74 -12.17 -14.04
N CYS A 227 -18.37 -11.62 -12.87
CA CYS A 227 -18.38 -12.39 -11.63
C CYS A 227 -19.80 -12.87 -11.27
N LYS A 228 -20.80 -12.00 -11.41
CA LYS A 228 -22.21 -12.36 -11.22
C LYS A 228 -22.70 -13.40 -12.23
N GLU A 229 -22.29 -13.33 -13.48
CA GLU A 229 -22.60 -14.35 -14.48
C GLU A 229 -22.00 -15.72 -14.11
N ARG A 230 -20.74 -15.75 -13.61
CA ARG A 230 -20.07 -16.99 -13.22
C ARG A 230 -20.57 -17.58 -11.92
N TYR A 231 -20.82 -16.74 -10.91
CA TYR A 231 -21.01 -17.17 -9.53
C TYR A 231 -22.30 -16.67 -8.86
N GLY A 232 -23.08 -15.82 -9.53
CA GLY A 232 -24.33 -15.27 -8.99
C GLY A 232 -24.12 -14.18 -7.94
N MET A 233 -22.91 -13.64 -7.77
CA MET A 233 -22.57 -12.67 -6.72
C MET A 233 -21.41 -11.76 -7.11
N THR A 234 -21.21 -10.68 -6.35
CA THR A 234 -20.07 -9.75 -6.53
C THR A 234 -18.74 -10.39 -6.15
N PRO A 235 -17.59 -9.86 -6.60
CA PRO A 235 -16.27 -10.34 -6.18
C PRO A 235 -16.09 -10.33 -4.64
N THR A 236 -16.48 -9.25 -3.96
CA THR A 236 -16.40 -9.16 -2.50
C THR A 236 -17.20 -10.26 -1.81
N ARG A 237 -18.42 -10.49 -2.24
CA ARG A 237 -19.27 -11.54 -1.67
C ARG A 237 -18.71 -12.94 -1.92
N LEU A 238 -18.18 -13.20 -3.11
CA LEU A 238 -17.51 -14.48 -3.40
C LEU A 238 -16.35 -14.73 -2.43
N MET A 239 -15.52 -13.70 -2.17
CA MET A 239 -14.40 -13.82 -1.23
C MET A 239 -14.87 -14.04 0.21
N GLU A 240 -15.95 -13.40 0.65
CA GLU A 240 -16.55 -13.66 1.97
C GLU A 240 -17.07 -15.09 2.08
N GLU A 241 -17.76 -15.61 1.05
CA GLU A 241 -18.25 -17.01 1.05
C GLU A 241 -17.10 -18.05 1.06
N LEU A 242 -15.94 -17.69 0.49
CA LEU A 242 -14.75 -18.55 0.53
C LEU A 242 -13.96 -18.44 1.86
N GLY A 243 -14.40 -17.58 2.79
CA GLY A 243 -13.73 -17.38 4.07
C GLY A 243 -12.46 -16.52 4.03
N MET A 244 -12.24 -15.79 2.91
CA MET A 244 -11.03 -15.03 2.63
C MET A 244 -10.74 -13.94 3.67
N PHE A 245 -11.77 -13.36 4.29
CA PHE A 245 -11.65 -12.21 5.18
C PHE A 245 -11.61 -12.54 6.67
N GLN A 246 -11.35 -13.79 7.03
CA GLN A 246 -11.34 -14.21 8.43
C GLN A 246 -10.28 -13.48 9.26
N TYR A 247 -9.14 -13.15 8.66
CA TYR A 247 -8.03 -12.44 9.30
C TYR A 247 -7.88 -11.00 8.80
N GLY A 248 -8.96 -10.42 8.28
CA GLY A 248 -8.97 -9.07 7.74
C GLY A 248 -8.50 -9.00 6.30
N GLY A 249 -8.07 -7.81 5.89
CA GLY A 249 -7.64 -7.55 4.53
C GLY A 249 -8.36 -6.37 3.90
N GLY A 250 -8.52 -6.41 2.60
CA GLY A 250 -9.19 -5.34 1.87
C GLY A 250 -9.19 -5.52 0.37
N GLY A 251 -9.66 -4.49 -0.32
CA GLY A 251 -9.68 -4.43 -1.77
C GLY A 251 -9.06 -3.14 -2.30
N TYR A 252 -8.43 -3.25 -3.45
CA TYR A 252 -7.96 -2.09 -4.20
C TYR A 252 -9.06 -1.64 -5.17
N HIS A 253 -9.12 -0.35 -5.46
CA HIS A 253 -10.11 0.36 -6.28
C HIS A 253 -11.50 0.46 -5.63
N CYS A 254 -12.20 -0.65 -5.43
CA CYS A 254 -13.53 -0.72 -4.79
C CYS A 254 -14.55 0.27 -5.43
N VAL A 255 -14.59 0.34 -6.77
CA VAL A 255 -15.40 1.32 -7.51
C VAL A 255 -16.87 0.89 -7.57
N TYR A 256 -17.12 -0.37 -7.95
CA TYR A 256 -18.47 -0.89 -8.20
C TYR A 256 -18.95 -1.78 -7.05
N PHE A 257 -19.11 -1.18 -5.86
CA PHE A 257 -19.65 -1.87 -4.68
C PHE A 257 -21.17 -1.82 -4.65
N GLU A 258 -21.77 -2.92 -4.25
CA GLU A 258 -23.20 -3.04 -3.91
C GLU A 258 -23.41 -2.99 -2.39
N ASP A 259 -24.67 -2.88 -1.95
CA ASP A 259 -25.01 -2.72 -0.53
C ASP A 259 -24.38 -3.81 0.35
N GLU A 260 -24.41 -5.05 -0.11
CA GLU A 260 -23.85 -6.21 0.60
C GLU A 260 -22.31 -6.13 0.73
N ASP A 261 -21.62 -5.56 -0.26
CA ASP A 261 -20.15 -5.38 -0.22
C ASP A 261 -19.77 -4.41 0.90
N PHE A 262 -20.51 -3.31 1.05
CA PHE A 262 -20.31 -2.37 2.16
C PHE A 262 -20.56 -3.03 3.52
N GLU A 263 -21.62 -3.85 3.64
CA GLU A 263 -21.92 -4.58 4.87
C GLU A 263 -20.78 -5.54 5.25
N ILE A 264 -20.22 -6.27 4.28
CA ILE A 264 -19.09 -7.18 4.47
C ILE A 264 -17.86 -6.39 4.94
N PHE A 265 -17.52 -5.30 4.25
CA PHE A 265 -16.35 -4.46 4.60
C PHE A 265 -16.45 -3.91 6.02
N ARG A 266 -17.62 -3.39 6.39
CA ARG A 266 -17.86 -2.90 7.75
C ARG A 266 -17.79 -4.03 8.79
N LYS A 267 -18.48 -5.15 8.55
CA LYS A 267 -18.56 -6.30 9.50
C LYS A 267 -17.18 -6.91 9.73
N ARG A 268 -16.37 -7.02 8.70
CA ARG A 268 -15.02 -7.63 8.73
C ARG A 268 -13.92 -6.61 9.05
N ASN A 269 -14.25 -5.34 9.22
CA ASN A 269 -13.30 -4.24 9.42
C ASN A 269 -12.23 -4.19 8.31
N LEU A 270 -12.66 -4.33 7.04
CA LEU A 270 -11.78 -4.32 5.88
C LEU A 270 -11.40 -2.91 5.47
N THR A 271 -10.33 -2.80 4.70
CA THR A 271 -9.85 -1.53 4.16
C THR A 271 -10.17 -1.43 2.67
N ALA A 272 -10.88 -0.39 2.26
CA ALA A 272 -10.99 0.02 0.88
C ALA A 272 -9.82 0.94 0.51
N VAL A 273 -9.08 0.59 -0.54
CA VAL A 273 -7.98 1.42 -1.04
C VAL A 273 -8.38 2.00 -2.38
N THR A 274 -8.63 3.30 -2.42
CA THR A 274 -8.96 3.99 -3.67
C THR A 274 -7.70 4.44 -4.40
N ASN A 275 -7.72 4.34 -5.73
CA ASN A 275 -6.64 4.77 -6.63
C ASN A 275 -7.17 5.82 -7.63
N PRO A 276 -7.50 7.05 -7.18
CA PRO A 276 -8.34 7.97 -7.96
C PRO A 276 -7.79 8.31 -9.34
N ALA A 277 -6.49 8.55 -9.45
CA ALA A 277 -5.89 8.92 -10.73
C ALA A 277 -5.86 7.76 -11.74
N SER A 278 -5.61 6.54 -11.26
CA SER A 278 -5.67 5.33 -12.07
C SER A 278 -7.11 5.04 -12.51
N ASN A 279 -8.06 5.10 -11.57
CA ASN A 279 -9.48 4.89 -11.86
C ASN A 279 -9.98 5.83 -12.97
N LEU A 280 -9.56 7.08 -12.95
CA LEU A 280 -9.92 8.06 -13.98
C LEU A 280 -9.19 7.81 -15.30
N LYS A 281 -7.90 7.53 -15.26
CA LYS A 281 -7.10 7.30 -16.48
C LYS A 281 -7.56 6.06 -17.24
N LEU A 282 -7.87 4.99 -16.55
CA LEU A 282 -8.35 3.72 -17.13
C LEU A 282 -9.87 3.70 -17.36
N ALA A 283 -10.55 4.81 -17.05
CA ALA A 283 -12.01 4.93 -17.12
C ALA A 283 -12.74 3.84 -16.29
N SER A 284 -12.11 3.36 -15.22
CA SER A 284 -12.71 2.38 -14.31
C SER A 284 -13.91 3.00 -13.55
N GLY A 285 -13.87 4.30 -13.24
CA GLY A 285 -14.97 5.01 -12.58
C GLY A 285 -14.50 5.80 -11.35
N ILE A 286 -15.46 6.24 -10.52
CA ILE A 286 -15.23 6.98 -9.27
C ILE A 286 -15.70 6.11 -8.11
N ALA A 287 -14.78 5.77 -7.20
CA ALA A 287 -15.13 5.00 -6.00
C ALA A 287 -16.10 5.78 -5.09
N PRO A 288 -17.03 5.12 -4.41
CA PRO A 288 -18.06 5.75 -3.58
C PRO A 288 -17.50 6.22 -2.23
N ILE A 289 -16.57 7.17 -2.27
CA ILE A 289 -15.78 7.68 -1.13
C ILE A 289 -16.67 8.15 0.02
N ASP A 290 -17.70 8.96 -0.31
CA ASP A 290 -18.64 9.49 0.69
C ASP A 290 -19.36 8.38 1.46
N ARG A 291 -19.66 7.28 0.78
CA ARG A 291 -20.31 6.14 1.40
C ARG A 291 -19.36 5.37 2.32
N PHE A 292 -18.11 5.13 1.90
CA PHE A 292 -17.10 4.51 2.77
C PHE A 292 -16.91 5.31 4.06
N ILE A 293 -16.78 6.63 3.97
CA ILE A 293 -16.64 7.51 5.13
C ILE A 293 -17.89 7.46 6.01
N LYS A 294 -19.09 7.58 5.43
CA LYS A 294 -20.37 7.58 6.15
C LYS A 294 -20.60 6.28 6.90
N GLU A 295 -20.21 5.15 6.33
CA GLU A 295 -20.39 3.83 6.94
C GLU A 295 -19.23 3.43 7.87
N GLY A 296 -18.22 4.30 8.04
CA GLY A 296 -17.08 4.07 8.94
C GLY A 296 -16.13 2.97 8.44
N ILE A 297 -16.10 2.73 7.12
CA ILE A 297 -15.18 1.77 6.52
C ILE A 297 -13.78 2.40 6.44
N ASN A 298 -12.75 1.65 6.79
CA ASN A 298 -11.37 2.10 6.66
C ASN A 298 -11.08 2.44 5.19
N LEU A 299 -10.67 3.68 4.96
CA LEU A 299 -10.35 4.17 3.62
C LEU A 299 -8.89 4.60 3.54
N ALA A 300 -8.19 4.10 2.53
CA ALA A 300 -6.82 4.48 2.25
C ALA A 300 -6.66 4.90 0.78
N ILE A 301 -5.57 5.60 0.48
CA ILE A 301 -5.27 6.09 -0.87
C ILE A 301 -4.01 5.41 -1.39
N GLY A 302 -4.12 4.82 -2.58
CA GLY A 302 -3.00 4.32 -3.36
C GLY A 302 -2.69 5.19 -4.57
N THR A 303 -1.50 5.06 -5.11
CA THR A 303 -1.16 5.66 -6.41
C THR A 303 -1.52 4.74 -7.56
N ASP A 304 -1.59 3.43 -7.30
CA ASP A 304 -1.49 2.40 -8.32
C ASP A 304 -0.13 2.44 -9.04
N GLY A 305 0.05 1.70 -10.11
CA GLY A 305 1.29 1.71 -10.87
C GLY A 305 1.53 2.98 -11.68
N PRO A 306 2.79 3.39 -11.91
CA PRO A 306 3.08 4.53 -12.77
C PRO A 306 2.67 4.31 -14.23
N ALA A 307 2.36 3.10 -14.63
CA ALA A 307 1.76 2.79 -15.93
C ALA A 307 0.32 3.30 -16.05
N SER A 308 -0.46 3.23 -14.97
CA SER A 308 -1.88 3.61 -14.95
C SER A 308 -2.16 5.03 -14.48
N ASN A 309 -1.16 5.77 -13.96
CA ASN A 309 -1.36 7.15 -13.49
C ASN A 309 -0.22 8.13 -13.79
N ASN A 310 0.90 7.66 -14.33
CA ASN A 310 2.09 8.41 -14.74
C ASN A 310 2.93 9.04 -13.61
N CYS A 311 2.56 8.97 -12.33
CA CYS A 311 3.41 9.44 -11.24
C CYS A 311 3.13 8.73 -9.92
N LEU A 312 4.15 8.68 -9.06
CA LEU A 312 4.10 8.04 -7.74
C LEU A 312 4.01 9.09 -6.61
N ASP A 313 3.22 10.14 -6.83
CA ASP A 313 2.98 11.22 -5.88
C ASP A 313 1.57 11.10 -5.30
N LYS A 314 1.41 11.38 -4.00
CA LYS A 314 0.12 11.35 -3.30
C LYS A 314 -0.53 12.72 -3.10
N ILE A 315 0.22 13.80 -3.25
CA ILE A 315 -0.31 15.15 -3.05
C ILE A 315 -1.35 15.45 -4.14
N GLY A 316 -2.54 15.87 -3.74
CA GLY A 316 -3.65 16.13 -4.65
C GLY A 316 -4.54 14.93 -5.01
N ARG A 317 -4.14 13.69 -4.68
CA ARG A 317 -4.94 12.49 -4.99
C ARG A 317 -6.28 12.43 -4.24
N ALA A 318 -6.39 13.11 -3.12
CA ALA A 318 -7.63 13.17 -2.34
C ALA A 318 -8.62 14.25 -2.83
N HIS A 319 -8.32 14.94 -3.91
CA HIS A 319 -9.17 16.00 -4.49
C HIS A 319 -10.01 15.53 -5.68
N VAL A 320 -10.10 14.25 -5.93
CA VAL A 320 -10.87 13.67 -7.04
C VAL A 320 -12.28 13.31 -6.59
#